data_cc0bdcd446cc7284cd470565e1dd1861
#
_entry.id   cc0bdcd446cc7284cd470565e1dd1861
#
_cell.length_a   1.000
_cell.length_b   1.000
_cell.length_c   1.000
_cell.angle_alpha   90.00
_cell.angle_beta   90.00
_cell.angle_gamma   90.00
#
_symmetry.space_group_name_H-M   'P 1'
#
loop_
_entity.id
_entity.type
_entity.pdbx_description
1 polymer ?
#
loop_
_entity_poly.entity_id
_entity_poly.type
_entity_poly.pdbx_seq_one_letter_code
_entity_poly.pdbx_strand_id
1 'polypeptide(L)'
;MKITLVRSMARSAVFELVNSGCYRAPAPYTVSLDGATVCEGDTNVFSLYSLEPGRSYTLAVTLGGVTDTLDFTTAEESFFVDASRYGLVADGVTDNTAKLQAALSTCPAGGTVYLVPF
;
A
#
# COMPACT_ATOMS: atom_id res chain seq x y z
N MET A 1 -21.40 -3.33 4.39
CA MET A 1 -20.17 -2.94 3.69
C MET A 1 -19.31 -4.18 3.52
N LYS A 2 -18.71 -4.34 2.36
CA LYS A 2 -17.82 -5.47 2.08
C LYS A 2 -16.46 -4.95 1.63
N ILE A 3 -15.39 -5.53 2.20
CA ILE A 3 -14.01 -5.19 1.86
C ILE A 3 -13.44 -6.30 0.99
N THR A 4 -12.78 -5.93 -0.10
CA THR A 4 -12.10 -6.88 -0.99
C THR A 4 -10.62 -6.51 -1.07
N LEU A 5 -9.76 -7.52 -0.97
CA LEU A 5 -8.33 -7.36 -1.26
C LEU A 5 -8.16 -7.36 -2.77
N VAL A 6 -7.73 -6.23 -3.32
CA VAL A 6 -7.45 -6.11 -4.76
C VAL A 6 -6.10 -6.74 -5.08
N ARG A 7 -5.07 -6.38 -4.31
CA ARG A 7 -3.72 -6.92 -4.49
C ARG A 7 -2.91 -6.79 -3.21
N SER A 8 -2.16 -7.83 -2.89
CA SER A 8 -1.18 -7.83 -1.82
C SER A 8 0.21 -7.92 -2.43
N MET A 9 1.07 -6.98 -2.04
CA MET A 9 2.47 -6.93 -2.41
C MET A 9 3.33 -7.16 -1.16
N ALA A 10 4.65 -7.10 -1.29
CA ALA A 10 5.53 -7.37 -0.14
C ALA A 10 5.41 -6.32 0.96
N ARG A 11 5.30 -5.04 0.59
CA ARG A 11 5.27 -3.93 1.56
C ARG A 11 4.05 -3.03 1.42
N SER A 12 3.08 -3.43 0.64
CA SER A 12 1.84 -2.68 0.45
C SER A 12 0.69 -3.59 0.08
N ALA A 13 -0.52 -3.09 0.22
CA ALA A 13 -1.72 -3.79 -0.20
C ALA A 13 -2.78 -2.78 -0.62
N VAL A 14 -3.61 -3.16 -1.58
CA VAL A 14 -4.70 -2.32 -2.10
C VAL A 14 -6.02 -3.01 -1.81
N PHE A 15 -6.97 -2.25 -1.31
CA PHE A 15 -8.29 -2.73 -0.92
C PHE A 15 -9.38 -1.93 -1.60
N GLU A 16 -10.55 -2.57 -1.76
CA GLU A 16 -11.73 -1.95 -2.31
C GLU A 16 -12.91 -2.17 -1.38
N LEU A 17 -13.68 -1.10 -1.13
CA LEU A 17 -14.99 -1.19 -0.54
C LEU A 17 -16.00 -1.42 -1.66
N VAL A 18 -16.69 -2.54 -1.62
CA VAL A 18 -17.71 -2.85 -2.63
C VAL A 18 -18.91 -1.93 -2.39
N ASN A 19 -19.11 -0.98 -3.29
CA ASN A 19 -20.06 0.12 -3.18
C ASN A 19 -20.72 0.41 -4.52
N SER A 20 -21.26 -0.60 -5.18
CA SER A 20 -22.01 -0.49 -6.44
C SER A 20 -21.30 0.34 -7.53
N GLY A 21 -19.97 0.31 -7.56
CA GLY A 21 -19.15 1.02 -8.54
C GLY A 21 -18.97 2.51 -8.29
N CYS A 22 -19.44 3.05 -7.16
CA CYS A 22 -19.23 4.44 -6.82
C CYS A 22 -17.77 4.69 -6.40
N TYR A 23 -17.21 5.83 -6.79
CA TYR A 23 -15.85 6.19 -6.42
C TYR A 23 -15.69 6.53 -4.94
N ARG A 24 -16.70 7.19 -4.36
CA ARG A 24 -16.69 7.58 -2.96
C ARG A 24 -17.50 6.63 -2.10
N ALA A 25 -17.01 6.39 -0.90
CA ALA A 25 -17.79 5.70 0.13
C ALA A 25 -18.98 6.54 0.57
N PRO A 26 -20.06 5.92 1.10
CA PRO A 26 -21.23 6.68 1.56
C PRO A 26 -20.96 7.59 2.75
N ALA A 27 -19.87 7.37 3.48
CA ALA A 27 -19.39 8.21 4.57
C ALA A 27 -17.89 8.03 4.75
N PRO A 28 -17.19 8.95 5.45
CA PRO A 28 -15.81 8.72 5.84
C PRO A 28 -15.68 7.46 6.70
N TYR A 29 -14.58 6.74 6.55
CA TYR A 29 -14.30 5.52 7.29
C TYR A 29 -12.93 5.60 7.97
N THR A 30 -12.75 4.78 8.99
CA THR A 30 -11.48 4.62 9.71
C THR A 30 -10.92 3.23 9.41
N VAL A 31 -9.63 3.17 9.11
CA VAL A 31 -8.93 1.91 8.83
C VAL A 31 -7.98 1.61 9.98
N SER A 32 -8.11 0.40 10.52
CA SER A 32 -7.23 -0.13 11.56
C SER A 32 -6.50 -1.37 11.04
N LEU A 33 -5.28 -1.55 11.49
CA LEU A 33 -4.45 -2.70 11.15
C LEU A 33 -3.95 -3.32 12.46
N ASP A 34 -4.29 -4.59 12.70
CA ASP A 34 -3.97 -5.31 13.95
C ASP A 34 -4.41 -4.55 15.21
N GLY A 35 -5.55 -3.87 15.12
CA GLY A 35 -6.14 -3.11 16.24
C GLY A 35 -5.65 -1.66 16.37
N ALA A 36 -4.71 -1.21 15.56
CA ALA A 36 -4.20 0.17 15.57
C ALA A 36 -4.74 0.96 14.38
N THR A 37 -5.30 2.14 14.62
CA THR A 37 -5.77 3.02 13.55
C THR A 37 -4.58 3.51 12.72
N VAL A 38 -4.65 3.30 11.40
CA VAL A 38 -3.55 3.66 10.48
C VAL A 38 -3.91 4.77 9.53
N CYS A 39 -5.19 4.91 9.15
CA CYS A 39 -5.62 5.99 8.28
C CYS A 39 -7.13 6.17 8.30
N GLU A 40 -7.59 7.25 7.66
CA GLU A 40 -9.00 7.53 7.39
C GLU A 40 -9.16 7.84 5.91
N GLY A 41 -10.36 7.63 5.38
CA GLY A 41 -10.62 7.89 3.97
C GLY A 41 -12.10 7.96 3.65
N ASP A 42 -12.40 8.32 2.41
CA ASP A 42 -13.76 8.42 1.90
C ASP A 42 -13.89 7.88 0.46
N THR A 43 -12.85 7.25 -0.05
CA THR A 43 -12.83 6.66 -1.39
C THR A 43 -13.00 5.15 -1.33
N ASN A 44 -13.55 4.57 -2.41
CA ASN A 44 -13.77 3.11 -2.46
C ASN A 44 -12.49 2.30 -2.46
N VAL A 45 -11.43 2.85 -3.02
CA VAL A 45 -10.14 2.18 -3.11
C VAL A 45 -9.15 2.89 -2.21
N PHE A 46 -8.44 2.14 -1.40
CA PHE A 46 -7.38 2.68 -0.57
C PHE A 46 -6.21 1.70 -0.51
N SER A 47 -5.03 2.25 -0.23
CA SER A 47 -3.79 1.47 -0.14
C SER A 47 -3.17 1.63 1.23
N LEU A 48 -2.52 0.57 1.71
CA LEU A 48 -1.68 0.60 2.90
C LEU A 48 -0.23 0.39 2.48
N TYR A 49 0.67 1.12 3.10
CA TYR A 49 2.10 1.10 2.80
C TYR A 49 2.92 0.76 4.04
N SER A 50 4.21 0.58 3.86
CA SER A 50 5.15 0.29 4.96
C SER A 50 4.80 -0.95 5.75
N LEU A 51 4.28 -1.96 5.08
CA LEU A 51 4.00 -3.27 5.67
C LEU A 51 5.27 -4.12 5.69
N GLU A 52 5.28 -5.15 6.54
CA GLU A 52 6.36 -6.13 6.57
C GLU A 52 6.09 -7.25 5.57
N PRO A 53 7.11 -7.70 4.82
CA PRO A 53 6.94 -8.81 3.88
C PRO A 53 6.61 -10.14 4.58
N GLY A 54 5.82 -10.97 3.93
CA GLY A 54 5.50 -12.31 4.41
C GLY A 54 4.76 -12.35 5.74
N ARG A 55 4.07 -11.27 6.11
CA ARG A 55 3.36 -11.17 7.38
C ARG A 55 1.86 -11.19 7.16
N SER A 56 1.13 -11.82 8.08
CA SER A 56 -0.33 -11.79 8.11
C SER A 56 -0.81 -10.61 8.95
N TYR A 57 -1.84 -9.93 8.46
CA TYR A 57 -2.45 -8.77 9.11
C TYR A 57 -3.97 -8.94 9.16
N THR A 58 -4.59 -8.35 10.18
CA THR A 58 -6.04 -8.20 10.25
C THR A 58 -6.41 -6.74 10.00
N LEU A 59 -7.09 -6.51 8.89
CA LEU A 59 -7.61 -5.19 8.52
C LEU A 59 -9.01 -5.03 9.10
N ALA A 60 -9.31 -3.87 9.67
CA ALA A 60 -10.66 -3.49 10.09
C ALA A 60 -11.00 -2.13 9.51
N VAL A 61 -12.19 -2.01 8.91
CA VAL A 61 -12.72 -0.75 8.40
C VAL A 61 -14.02 -0.46 9.11
N THR A 62 -14.13 0.72 9.72
CA THR A 62 -15.32 1.17 10.44
C THR A 62 -15.94 2.33 9.67
N LEU A 63 -17.19 2.15 9.29
CA LEU A 63 -17.99 3.12 8.56
C LEU A 63 -19.40 3.17 9.16
N GLY A 64 -19.83 4.35 9.61
CA GLY A 64 -21.18 4.53 10.14
C GLY A 64 -21.52 3.63 11.33
N GLY A 65 -20.54 3.33 12.18
CA GLY A 65 -20.72 2.45 13.35
C GLY A 65 -20.67 0.95 13.02
N VAL A 66 -20.46 0.59 11.76
CA VAL A 66 -20.30 -0.80 11.31
C VAL A 66 -18.82 -1.08 11.02
N THR A 67 -18.33 -2.18 11.58
CA THR A 67 -16.93 -2.61 11.36
C THR A 67 -16.92 -3.93 10.62
N ASP A 68 -16.18 -3.98 9.50
CA ASP A 68 -15.86 -5.20 8.79
C ASP A 68 -14.38 -5.48 8.89
N THR A 69 -14.01 -6.76 8.88
CA THR A 69 -12.63 -7.21 8.99
C THR A 69 -12.26 -8.07 7.79
N LEU A 70 -10.96 -8.06 7.46
CA LEU A 70 -10.38 -8.87 6.41
C LEU A 70 -8.97 -9.27 6.82
N ASP A 71 -8.69 -10.56 6.81
CA ASP A 71 -7.33 -11.05 7.00
C ASP A 71 -6.62 -11.13 5.65
N PHE A 72 -5.37 -10.69 5.62
CA PHE A 72 -4.55 -10.79 4.42
C PHE A 72 -3.09 -11.04 4.80
N THR A 73 -2.33 -11.54 3.85
CA THR A 73 -0.90 -11.82 4.01
C THR A 73 -0.13 -11.10 2.92
N THR A 74 0.93 -10.36 3.29
CA THR A 74 1.82 -9.72 2.32
C THR A 74 2.67 -10.76 1.61
N ALA A 75 3.12 -10.41 0.39
CA ALA A 75 4.01 -11.28 -0.38
C ALA A 75 5.39 -11.36 0.28
N GLU A 76 6.07 -12.47 0.09
CA GLU A 76 7.47 -12.59 0.49
C GLU A 76 8.36 -11.74 -0.42
N GLU A 77 9.48 -11.28 0.13
CA GLU A 77 10.41 -10.40 -0.56
C GLU A 77 11.75 -11.11 -0.69
N SER A 78 12.20 -11.30 -1.93
CA SER A 78 13.49 -11.95 -2.19
C SER A 78 14.66 -10.96 -2.05
N PHE A 79 14.41 -9.68 -2.29
CA PHE A 79 15.42 -8.63 -2.24
C PHE A 79 14.75 -7.27 -2.10
N PHE A 80 15.41 -6.36 -1.39
CA PHE A 80 14.91 -5.00 -1.17
C PHE A 80 15.93 -3.98 -1.65
N VAL A 81 15.51 -3.08 -2.54
CA VAL A 81 16.32 -1.96 -3.03
C VAL A 81 15.70 -0.66 -2.57
N ASP A 82 16.45 0.11 -1.78
CA ASP A 82 16.06 1.47 -1.41
C ASP A 82 16.52 2.43 -2.50
N ALA A 83 15.59 2.89 -3.32
CA ALA A 83 15.89 3.75 -4.46
C ALA A 83 16.47 5.12 -4.05
N SER A 84 16.22 5.57 -2.81
CA SER A 84 16.79 6.83 -2.33
C SER A 84 18.31 6.81 -2.29
N ARG A 85 18.93 5.65 -2.16
CA ARG A 85 20.39 5.48 -2.15
C ARG A 85 21.02 5.62 -3.53
N TYR A 86 20.22 5.73 -4.59
CA TYR A 86 20.69 5.91 -5.95
C TYR A 86 20.79 7.37 -6.37
N GLY A 87 20.65 8.30 -5.42
CA GLY A 87 20.83 9.72 -5.65
C GLY A 87 19.66 10.41 -6.34
N LEU A 88 18.44 9.88 -6.17
CA LEU A 88 17.23 10.52 -6.68
C LEU A 88 17.03 11.90 -6.04
N VAL A 89 16.63 12.87 -6.85
CA VAL A 89 16.40 14.26 -6.40
C VAL A 89 14.94 14.63 -6.66
N ALA A 90 14.23 14.97 -5.60
CA ALA A 90 12.80 15.31 -5.64
C ALA A 90 12.57 16.82 -5.68
N ASP A 91 13.04 17.46 -6.74
CA ASP A 91 12.91 18.91 -6.93
C ASP A 91 11.91 19.31 -8.03
N GLY A 92 11.29 18.33 -8.69
CA GLY A 92 10.38 18.56 -9.81
C GLY A 92 11.07 18.99 -11.12
N VAL A 93 12.40 19.06 -11.15
CA VAL A 93 13.21 19.54 -12.29
C VAL A 93 14.23 18.50 -12.72
N THR A 94 14.91 17.85 -11.78
CA THR A 94 15.98 16.88 -12.06
C THR A 94 15.41 15.63 -12.74
N ASP A 95 16.03 15.21 -13.84
CA ASP A 95 15.71 13.95 -14.51
C ASP A 95 16.37 12.79 -13.75
N ASN A 96 15.55 11.98 -13.10
CA ASN A 96 15.99 10.83 -12.32
C ASN A 96 15.98 9.50 -13.11
N THR A 97 15.73 9.55 -14.42
CA THR A 97 15.51 8.34 -15.25
C THR A 97 16.65 7.34 -15.13
N ALA A 98 17.89 7.77 -15.32
CA ALA A 98 19.05 6.88 -15.27
C ALA A 98 19.26 6.28 -13.87
N LYS A 99 19.03 7.07 -12.82
CA LYS A 99 19.18 6.64 -11.43
C LYS A 99 18.09 5.64 -11.04
N LEU A 100 16.84 5.91 -11.41
CA LEU A 100 15.72 5.00 -11.18
C LEU A 100 15.91 3.71 -11.98
N GLN A 101 16.36 3.80 -13.24
CA GLN A 101 16.65 2.61 -14.05
C GLN A 101 17.74 1.75 -13.43
N ALA A 102 18.77 2.36 -12.84
CA ALA A 102 19.83 1.63 -12.14
C ALA A 102 19.27 0.84 -10.94
N ALA A 103 18.36 1.46 -10.15
CA ALA A 103 17.71 0.79 -9.04
C ALA A 103 16.85 -0.39 -9.51
N LEU A 104 16.07 -0.20 -10.57
CA LEU A 104 15.21 -1.25 -11.15
C LEU A 104 16.06 -2.40 -11.70
N SER A 105 17.17 -2.09 -12.38
CA SER A 105 18.04 -3.11 -12.98
C SER A 105 18.82 -3.92 -11.93
N THR A 106 19.05 -3.35 -10.74
CA THR A 106 19.70 -4.04 -9.64
C THR A 106 18.78 -5.05 -8.96
N CYS A 107 17.47 -4.79 -8.98
CA CYS A 107 16.50 -5.61 -8.28
C CYS A 107 16.20 -6.90 -9.04
N PRO A 108 16.44 -8.10 -8.43
CA PRO A 108 16.07 -9.36 -9.06
C PRO A 108 14.56 -9.59 -9.09
N ALA A 109 14.12 -10.58 -9.87
CA ALA A 109 12.72 -10.99 -9.89
C ALA A 109 12.25 -11.39 -8.48
N GLY A 110 11.07 -10.92 -8.11
CA GLY A 110 10.50 -11.14 -6.78
C GLY A 110 11.02 -10.19 -5.69
N GLY A 111 11.94 -9.27 -6.03
CA GLY A 111 12.40 -8.23 -5.11
C GLY A 111 11.52 -6.99 -5.14
N THR A 112 11.85 -6.03 -4.30
CA THR A 112 11.13 -4.76 -4.16
C THR A 112 12.08 -3.58 -4.38
N VAL A 113 11.69 -2.64 -5.24
CA VAL A 113 12.30 -1.31 -5.32
C VAL A 113 11.41 -0.37 -4.51
N TYR A 114 11.96 0.19 -3.45
CA TYR A 114 11.22 1.04 -2.52
C TYR A 114 11.51 2.50 -2.81
N LEU A 115 10.46 3.25 -3.19
CA LEU A 115 10.51 4.69 -3.39
C LEU A 115 9.92 5.36 -2.15
N VAL A 116 10.78 5.90 -1.31
CA VAL A 116 10.32 6.68 -0.16
C VAL A 116 9.87 8.06 -0.61
N PRO A 117 8.85 8.66 0.03
CA PRO A 117 8.52 10.06 -0.22
C PRO A 117 9.70 10.94 0.17
N PHE A 118 10.09 11.84 -0.71
CA PHE A 118 11.20 12.77 -0.49
C PHE A 118 10.91 14.14 -1.04
#